data_d3c87b49beac6ab15845b6fab17855d8
#
_entry.id   d3c87b49beac6ab15845b6fab17855d8
#
_cell.length_a   1.000
_cell.length_b   1.000
_cell.length_c   1.000
_cell.angle_alpha   90.00
_cell.angle_beta   90.00
_cell.angle_gamma   90.00
#
_symmetry.space_group_name_H-M   'P 1'
#
loop_
_entity.id
_entity.type
_entity.pdbx_description
1 polymer ?
#
loop_
_entity_poly.entity_id
_entity_poly.type
_entity_poly.pdbx_seq_one_letter_code
_entity_poly.pdbx_strand_id
1 'polypeptide(L)'
;MDKDLAFLTRCSNEELGFLFDILTKKGSLSEFITTSPEYKKYGKDYRQYVELLAAEVQDFGSNTFWFRKDYHTVAKAACKKSGASCNSSDSTEEIESKMLAHMMGKAWEKLSEKDKNVFIDNCGYCGGDVCTFLVKKGASKFFDYLLRDGATASYQTSLIIANAVTRQTLNRGISFAANTLSKPLVVSTLAGTTAAGLTLGRLASVFAGPVGWALTAGLTVLDIAGPAYRVTVPAVAYIGCLRNIKKYQGKR
;
A
#
# COMPACT_ATOMS: atom_id res chain seq x y z
N MET A 1 -21.67 -3.12 -0.22
CA MET A 1 -20.20 -2.90 -0.40
C MET A 1 -19.65 -3.84 -1.46
N ASP A 2 -18.70 -3.39 -2.28
CA ASP A 2 -18.01 -4.22 -3.26
C ASP A 2 -17.30 -5.41 -2.60
N LYS A 3 -17.36 -6.60 -3.23
CA LYS A 3 -16.80 -7.85 -2.68
C LYS A 3 -15.26 -7.74 -2.44
N ASP A 4 -14.57 -7.04 -3.34
CA ASP A 4 -13.11 -6.89 -3.25
C ASP A 4 -12.69 -5.85 -2.20
N LEU A 5 -13.62 -5.03 -1.70
CA LEU A 5 -13.40 -4.08 -0.61
C LEU A 5 -13.97 -4.55 0.74
N ALA A 6 -14.67 -5.69 0.77
CA ALA A 6 -15.29 -6.22 2.00
C ALA A 6 -14.30 -6.43 3.16
N PHE A 7 -13.02 -6.72 2.86
CA PHE A 7 -11.98 -6.88 3.89
C PHE A 7 -11.70 -5.60 4.69
N LEU A 8 -12.07 -4.41 4.18
CA LEU A 8 -11.91 -3.13 4.89
C LEU A 8 -12.66 -3.11 6.24
N THR A 9 -13.71 -3.90 6.38
CA THR A 9 -14.43 -4.08 7.68
C THR A 9 -13.53 -4.64 8.78
N ARG A 10 -12.43 -5.30 8.43
CA ARG A 10 -11.44 -5.85 9.37
C ARG A 10 -10.32 -4.86 9.70
N CYS A 11 -10.30 -3.71 9.03
CA CYS A 11 -9.31 -2.69 9.26
C CYS A 11 -9.57 -1.94 10.58
N SER A 12 -8.51 -1.46 11.21
CA SER A 12 -8.62 -0.61 12.38
C SER A 12 -9.14 0.77 12.00
N ASN A 13 -9.67 1.50 12.98
CA ASN A 13 -10.12 2.87 12.76
C ASN A 13 -9.01 3.78 12.25
N GLU A 14 -7.78 3.56 12.71
CA GLU A 14 -6.60 4.32 12.26
C GLU A 14 -6.26 4.02 10.79
N GLU A 15 -6.25 2.74 10.39
CA GLU A 15 -6.03 2.33 9.00
C GLU A 15 -7.07 2.94 8.06
N LEU A 16 -8.34 2.94 8.47
CA LEU A 16 -9.42 3.59 7.72
C LEU A 16 -9.29 5.12 7.71
N GLY A 17 -8.77 5.71 8.79
CA GLY A 17 -8.48 7.13 8.88
C GLY A 17 -7.45 7.57 7.85
N PHE A 18 -6.40 6.78 7.59
CA PHE A 18 -5.44 7.08 6.52
C PHE A 18 -6.08 6.97 5.13
N LEU A 19 -6.97 5.99 4.91
CA LEU A 19 -7.73 5.91 3.66
C LEU A 19 -8.62 7.13 3.48
N PHE A 20 -9.36 7.52 4.53
CA PHE A 20 -10.17 8.73 4.54
C PHE A 20 -9.32 9.98 4.19
N ASP A 21 -8.17 10.14 4.82
CA ASP A 21 -7.28 11.27 4.57
C ASP A 21 -6.75 11.29 3.11
N ILE A 22 -6.49 10.12 2.51
CA ILE A 22 -6.11 10.00 1.09
C ILE A 22 -7.26 10.48 0.19
N LEU A 23 -8.49 10.07 0.49
CA LEU A 23 -9.68 10.40 -0.28
C LEU A 23 -10.07 11.89 -0.14
N THR A 24 -9.84 12.50 1.03
CA THR A 24 -10.25 13.86 1.34
C THR A 24 -9.13 14.90 1.21
N LYS A 25 -7.97 14.52 0.64
CA LYS A 25 -6.86 15.46 0.45
C LYS A 25 -7.30 16.67 -0.40
N LYS A 26 -6.78 17.85 -0.06
CA LYS A 26 -7.03 19.10 -0.80
C LYS A 26 -6.85 18.93 -2.31
N GLY A 27 -7.88 19.31 -3.08
CA GLY A 27 -7.91 19.18 -4.53
C GLY A 27 -8.59 17.91 -5.05
N SER A 28 -9.07 17.03 -4.16
CA SER A 28 -10.04 15.99 -4.49
C SER A 28 -11.47 16.56 -4.40
N LEU A 29 -12.38 16.01 -5.18
CA LEU A 29 -13.83 16.35 -5.13
C LEU A 29 -14.52 15.70 -3.90
N SER A 30 -13.82 15.62 -2.78
CA SER A 30 -14.19 14.86 -1.57
C SER A 30 -15.20 15.56 -0.67
N GLU A 31 -15.88 16.59 -1.17
CA GLU A 31 -16.92 17.26 -0.39
C GLU A 31 -18.07 16.32 -0.01
N PHE A 32 -18.29 15.24 -0.80
CA PHE A 32 -19.38 14.30 -0.54
C PHE A 32 -19.22 13.55 0.77
N ILE A 33 -18.03 12.99 1.03
CA ILE A 33 -17.83 12.19 2.25
C ILE A 33 -17.88 13.06 3.50
N THR A 34 -17.26 14.25 3.45
CA THR A 34 -17.22 15.18 4.61
C THR A 34 -18.55 15.87 4.88
N THR A 35 -19.46 15.92 3.91
CA THR A 35 -20.80 16.47 4.06
C THR A 35 -21.87 15.40 4.34
N SER A 36 -21.51 14.11 4.29
CA SER A 36 -22.44 13.00 4.49
C SER A 36 -23.04 13.00 5.92
N PRO A 37 -24.28 12.48 6.07
CA PRO A 37 -24.89 12.30 7.39
C PRO A 37 -24.05 11.43 8.32
N GLU A 38 -23.41 10.38 7.77
CA GLU A 38 -22.55 9.46 8.51
C GLU A 38 -21.34 10.17 9.10
N TYR A 39 -20.63 10.97 8.30
CA TYR A 39 -19.50 11.75 8.78
C TYR A 39 -19.91 12.79 9.84
N LYS A 40 -21.05 13.47 9.64
CA LYS A 40 -21.58 14.43 10.62
C LYS A 40 -21.93 13.76 11.94
N LYS A 41 -22.42 12.51 11.90
CA LYS A 41 -22.82 11.75 13.07
C LYS A 41 -21.64 11.11 13.80
N TYR A 42 -20.73 10.48 13.07
CA TYR A 42 -19.68 9.62 13.63
C TYR A 42 -18.28 10.25 13.61
N GLY A 43 -18.08 11.32 12.84
CA GLY A 43 -16.81 12.04 12.78
C GLY A 43 -15.64 11.13 12.39
N LYS A 44 -14.68 10.99 13.29
CA LYS A 44 -13.47 10.18 13.08
C LYS A 44 -13.63 8.69 13.44
N ASP A 45 -14.82 8.22 13.72
CA ASP A 45 -15.10 6.79 13.87
C ASP A 45 -15.39 6.17 12.49
N TYR A 46 -14.36 6.01 11.68
CA TYR A 46 -14.42 5.58 10.28
C TYR A 46 -15.00 4.18 10.10
N ARG A 47 -14.95 3.35 11.14
CA ARG A 47 -15.52 1.99 11.11
C ARG A 47 -17.04 1.99 10.97
N GLN A 48 -17.71 3.06 11.40
CA GLN A 48 -19.17 3.19 11.33
C GLN A 48 -19.66 3.41 9.89
N TYR A 49 -18.79 3.87 8.99
CA TYR A 49 -19.15 4.17 7.60
C TYR A 49 -18.10 3.67 6.59
N VAL A 50 -17.51 2.51 6.87
CA VAL A 50 -16.54 1.87 5.97
C VAL A 50 -17.08 1.63 4.56
N GLU A 51 -18.40 1.37 4.43
CA GLU A 51 -19.05 1.22 3.13
C GLU A 51 -19.04 2.52 2.31
N LEU A 52 -19.18 3.65 2.97
CA LEU A 52 -19.08 4.96 2.33
C LEU A 52 -17.65 5.21 1.84
N LEU A 53 -16.62 4.86 2.64
CA LEU A 53 -15.22 4.94 2.22
C LEU A 53 -14.96 4.07 0.99
N ALA A 54 -15.47 2.83 1.00
CA ALA A 54 -15.34 1.91 -0.13
C ALA A 54 -16.03 2.46 -1.40
N ALA A 55 -17.20 3.03 -1.23
CA ALA A 55 -17.96 3.68 -2.29
C ALA A 55 -17.19 4.85 -2.91
N GLU A 56 -16.61 5.71 -2.08
CA GLU A 56 -15.84 6.87 -2.51
C GLU A 56 -14.62 6.48 -3.36
N VAL A 57 -13.92 5.40 -2.97
CA VAL A 57 -12.81 4.84 -3.79
C VAL A 57 -13.28 4.50 -5.20
N GLN A 58 -14.46 3.87 -5.31
CA GLN A 58 -15.04 3.50 -6.60
C GLN A 58 -15.48 4.72 -7.41
N ASP A 59 -16.05 5.72 -6.77
CA ASP A 59 -16.51 6.95 -7.41
C ASP A 59 -15.34 7.75 -7.98
N PHE A 60 -14.24 7.91 -7.23
CA PHE A 60 -13.00 8.50 -7.75
C PHE A 60 -12.45 7.76 -8.97
N GLY A 61 -12.50 6.44 -8.96
CA GLY A 61 -12.02 5.60 -10.06
C GLY A 61 -12.96 5.55 -11.26
N SER A 62 -14.20 6.00 -11.12
CA SER A 62 -15.23 5.87 -12.16
C SER A 62 -15.29 7.03 -13.15
N ASN A 63 -14.74 8.20 -12.81
CA ASN A 63 -14.83 9.45 -13.58
C ASN A 63 -16.26 9.91 -13.90
N THR A 64 -17.28 9.30 -13.29
CA THR A 64 -18.69 9.61 -13.52
C THR A 64 -19.50 9.38 -12.25
N PHE A 65 -20.30 10.35 -11.85
CA PHE A 65 -21.21 10.25 -10.72
C PHE A 65 -22.39 9.27 -10.93
N TRP A 66 -22.62 8.85 -12.14
CA TRP A 66 -23.83 8.10 -12.51
C TRP A 66 -23.64 6.58 -12.59
N PHE A 67 -22.39 6.10 -12.84
CA PHE A 67 -22.11 4.68 -12.99
C PHE A 67 -20.85 4.31 -12.22
N ARG A 68 -21.05 3.90 -10.97
CA ARG A 68 -19.98 3.38 -10.12
C ARG A 68 -19.46 2.08 -10.69
N LYS A 69 -18.18 2.04 -11.04
CA LYS A 69 -17.49 0.84 -11.47
C LYS A 69 -17.18 -0.05 -10.29
N ASP A 70 -17.12 -1.37 -10.52
CA ASP A 70 -16.57 -2.28 -9.53
C ASP A 70 -15.10 -1.94 -9.22
N TYR A 71 -14.67 -2.34 -8.02
CA TYR A 71 -13.31 -2.01 -7.57
C TYR A 71 -12.23 -2.68 -8.41
N HIS A 72 -12.49 -3.88 -8.96
CA HIS A 72 -11.58 -4.54 -9.90
C HIS A 72 -11.25 -3.65 -11.10
N THR A 73 -12.27 -3.06 -11.70
CA THR A 73 -12.12 -2.13 -12.84
C THR A 73 -11.33 -0.88 -12.44
N VAL A 74 -11.60 -0.34 -11.25
CA VAL A 74 -10.86 0.82 -10.69
C VAL A 74 -9.40 0.48 -10.47
N ALA A 75 -9.11 -0.66 -9.83
CA ALA A 75 -7.75 -1.14 -9.58
C ALA A 75 -6.97 -1.35 -10.87
N LYS A 76 -7.63 -1.90 -11.91
CA LYS A 76 -7.04 -2.10 -13.23
C LYS A 76 -6.69 -0.77 -13.92
N ALA A 77 -7.56 0.22 -13.81
CA ALA A 77 -7.30 1.57 -14.35
C ALA A 77 -6.13 2.23 -13.60
N ALA A 78 -6.10 2.14 -12.27
CA ALA A 78 -5.01 2.66 -11.44
C ALA A 78 -3.67 1.96 -11.75
N CYS A 79 -3.67 0.64 -11.91
CA CYS A 79 -2.50 -0.15 -12.31
C CYS A 79 -1.92 0.36 -13.63
N LYS A 80 -2.73 0.50 -14.67
CA LYS A 80 -2.30 1.02 -15.96
C LYS A 80 -1.77 2.45 -15.86
N LYS A 81 -2.42 3.30 -15.08
CA LYS A 81 -2.00 4.70 -14.88
C LYS A 81 -0.70 4.82 -14.09
N SER A 82 -0.40 3.88 -13.20
CA SER A 82 0.91 3.82 -12.53
C SER A 82 2.05 3.41 -13.46
N GLY A 83 1.74 2.99 -14.69
CA GLY A 83 2.70 2.44 -15.65
C GLY A 83 2.96 0.95 -15.48
N ALA A 84 2.24 0.28 -14.59
CA ALA A 84 2.31 -1.16 -14.42
C ALA A 84 1.49 -1.90 -15.49
N SER A 85 1.90 -3.13 -15.81
CA SER A 85 1.18 -4.00 -16.76
C SER A 85 0.31 -4.99 -15.99
N CYS A 86 -0.98 -5.03 -16.33
CA CYS A 86 -1.92 -6.03 -15.82
C CYS A 86 -2.74 -6.64 -16.96
N ASN A 87 -3.07 -7.92 -16.84
CA ASN A 87 -3.83 -8.68 -17.82
C ASN A 87 -5.34 -8.59 -17.54
N SER A 88 -6.14 -8.97 -18.51
CA SER A 88 -7.61 -9.02 -18.35
C SER A 88 -8.07 -10.12 -17.39
N SER A 89 -7.28 -11.19 -17.26
CA SER A 89 -7.55 -12.34 -16.41
C SER A 89 -7.01 -12.19 -14.98
N ASP A 90 -6.26 -11.14 -14.67
CA ASP A 90 -5.69 -10.96 -13.35
C ASP A 90 -6.81 -10.71 -12.31
N SER A 91 -6.73 -11.36 -11.17
CA SER A 91 -7.56 -11.05 -10.01
C SER A 91 -7.23 -9.66 -9.46
N THR A 92 -8.11 -9.10 -8.64
CA THR A 92 -7.89 -7.81 -7.98
C THR A 92 -6.60 -7.81 -7.14
N GLU A 93 -6.33 -8.88 -6.40
CA GLU A 93 -5.10 -9.04 -5.62
C GLU A 93 -3.85 -9.04 -6.51
N GLU A 94 -3.92 -9.69 -7.67
CA GLU A 94 -2.80 -9.71 -8.62
C GLU A 94 -2.56 -8.35 -9.26
N ILE A 95 -3.61 -7.63 -9.60
CA ILE A 95 -3.51 -6.25 -10.13
C ILE A 95 -2.85 -5.34 -9.11
N GLU A 96 -3.32 -5.38 -7.86
CA GLU A 96 -2.73 -4.61 -6.76
C GLU A 96 -1.25 -4.96 -6.56
N SER A 97 -0.92 -6.26 -6.50
CA SER A 97 0.46 -6.73 -6.33
C SER A 97 1.38 -6.26 -7.45
N LYS A 98 0.96 -6.40 -8.71
CA LYS A 98 1.73 -5.93 -9.88
C LYS A 98 1.95 -4.43 -9.86
N MET A 99 0.94 -3.66 -9.46
CA MET A 99 1.04 -2.21 -9.31
C MET A 99 2.06 -1.83 -8.23
N LEU A 100 1.96 -2.43 -7.05
CA LEU A 100 2.88 -2.21 -5.93
C LEU A 100 4.32 -2.63 -6.29
N ALA A 101 4.48 -3.78 -6.94
CA ALA A 101 5.77 -4.28 -7.40
C ALA A 101 6.43 -3.35 -8.42
N HIS A 102 5.65 -2.80 -9.35
CA HIS A 102 6.15 -1.82 -10.31
C HIS A 102 6.60 -0.53 -9.63
N MET A 103 5.83 -0.01 -8.69
CA MET A 103 6.18 1.17 -7.90
C MET A 103 7.49 0.95 -7.12
N MET A 104 7.63 -0.21 -6.47
CA MET A 104 8.84 -0.60 -5.77
C MET A 104 10.02 -0.78 -6.72
N GLY A 105 9.82 -1.37 -7.90
CA GLY A 105 10.85 -1.50 -8.92
C GLY A 105 11.41 -0.16 -9.36
N LYS A 106 10.55 0.82 -9.62
CA LYS A 106 10.99 2.20 -9.96
C LYS A 106 11.72 2.89 -8.81
N ALA A 107 11.28 2.67 -7.58
CA ALA A 107 11.98 3.20 -6.42
C ALA A 107 13.37 2.57 -6.26
N TRP A 108 13.46 1.26 -6.50
CA TRP A 108 14.70 0.50 -6.44
C TRP A 108 15.79 1.04 -7.37
N GLU A 109 15.40 1.43 -8.58
CA GLU A 109 16.33 2.02 -9.56
C GLU A 109 16.99 3.32 -9.08
N LYS A 110 16.34 4.03 -8.16
CA LYS A 110 16.81 5.31 -7.61
C LYS A 110 17.63 5.15 -6.32
N LEU A 111 17.70 3.94 -5.76
CA LEU A 111 18.43 3.68 -4.53
C LEU A 111 19.93 3.56 -4.78
N SER A 112 20.73 4.02 -3.80
CA SER A 112 22.15 3.72 -3.75
C SER A 112 22.39 2.21 -3.50
N GLU A 113 23.53 1.68 -3.90
CA GLU A 113 23.88 0.27 -3.62
C GLU A 113 23.88 -0.04 -2.11
N LYS A 114 24.31 0.92 -1.30
CA LYS A 114 24.24 0.79 0.17
C LYS A 114 22.80 0.60 0.66
N ASP A 115 21.86 1.40 0.16
CA ASP A 115 20.45 1.30 0.57
C ASP A 115 19.78 0.02 0.05
N LYS A 116 20.16 -0.44 -1.15
CA LYS A 116 19.73 -1.73 -1.70
C LYS A 116 20.16 -2.89 -0.82
N ASN A 117 21.42 -2.91 -0.41
CA ASN A 117 21.95 -3.95 0.48
C ASN A 117 21.22 -3.92 1.84
N VAL A 118 21.03 -2.73 2.42
CA VAL A 118 20.27 -2.59 3.67
C VAL A 118 18.84 -3.10 3.51
N PHE A 119 18.18 -2.85 2.36
CA PHE A 119 16.86 -3.41 2.09
C PHE A 119 16.88 -4.94 2.02
N ILE A 120 17.81 -5.52 1.25
CA ILE A 120 17.95 -6.96 1.07
C ILE A 120 18.17 -7.65 2.43
N ASP A 121 19.06 -7.14 3.26
CA ASP A 121 19.38 -7.68 4.58
C ASP A 121 18.19 -7.66 5.54
N ASN A 122 17.24 -6.75 5.32
CA ASN A 122 16.10 -6.53 6.22
C ASN A 122 14.74 -6.95 5.66
N CYS A 123 14.63 -7.29 4.37
CA CYS A 123 13.31 -7.64 3.78
C CYS A 123 12.77 -9.00 4.20
N GLY A 124 13.53 -9.77 4.99
CA GLY A 124 13.11 -11.09 5.48
C GLY A 124 13.05 -12.16 4.37
N TYR A 125 13.72 -11.92 3.25
CA TYR A 125 13.81 -12.91 2.18
C TYR A 125 14.83 -13.99 2.53
N CYS A 126 14.37 -15.22 2.62
CA CYS A 126 15.20 -16.40 2.98
C CYS A 126 15.43 -17.35 1.78
N GLY A 127 15.07 -16.96 0.59
CA GLY A 127 15.00 -17.84 -0.58
C GLY A 127 16.09 -17.59 -1.63
N GLY A 128 17.34 -17.99 -1.37
CA GLY A 128 18.40 -17.99 -2.38
C GLY A 128 19.10 -16.65 -2.62
N ASP A 129 19.91 -16.57 -3.67
CA ASP A 129 20.69 -15.39 -4.01
C ASP A 129 19.80 -14.28 -4.62
N VAL A 130 19.50 -13.27 -3.81
CA VAL A 130 18.72 -12.09 -4.21
C VAL A 130 19.40 -11.35 -5.37
N CYS A 131 20.72 -11.24 -5.34
CA CYS A 131 21.48 -10.56 -6.39
C CYS A 131 21.27 -11.25 -7.73
N THR A 132 21.38 -12.57 -7.77
CA THR A 132 21.11 -13.36 -8.97
C THR A 132 19.67 -13.21 -9.46
N PHE A 133 18.70 -13.18 -8.56
CA PHE A 133 17.30 -12.96 -8.94
C PHE A 133 17.09 -11.57 -9.56
N LEU A 134 17.60 -10.53 -8.92
CA LEU A 134 17.49 -9.14 -9.40
C LEU A 134 18.14 -8.97 -10.78
N VAL A 135 19.34 -9.53 -10.98
CA VAL A 135 20.04 -9.48 -12.28
C VAL A 135 19.25 -10.22 -13.36
N LYS A 136 18.73 -11.41 -13.09
CA LYS A 136 18.03 -12.26 -14.08
C LYS A 136 16.60 -11.81 -14.37
N LYS A 137 15.86 -11.32 -13.39
CA LYS A 137 14.41 -11.08 -13.48
C LYS A 137 14.02 -9.60 -13.34
N GLY A 138 14.88 -8.77 -12.80
CA GLY A 138 14.64 -7.37 -12.55
C GLY A 138 13.86 -7.09 -11.25
N ALA A 139 13.97 -5.85 -10.78
CA ALA A 139 13.44 -5.44 -9.48
C ALA A 139 11.92 -5.58 -9.36
N SER A 140 11.15 -5.21 -10.39
CA SER A 140 9.68 -5.33 -10.33
C SER A 140 9.22 -6.77 -10.13
N LYS A 141 9.87 -7.75 -10.78
CA LYS A 141 9.54 -9.17 -10.58
C LYS A 141 9.98 -9.68 -9.21
N PHE A 142 11.09 -9.17 -8.68
CA PHE A 142 11.51 -9.47 -7.32
C PHE A 142 10.47 -8.98 -6.30
N PHE A 143 9.97 -7.77 -6.44
CA PHE A 143 8.95 -7.24 -5.55
C PHE A 143 7.60 -7.92 -5.71
N ASP A 144 7.22 -8.32 -6.94
CA ASP A 144 6.00 -9.12 -7.14
C ASP A 144 6.10 -10.45 -6.40
N TYR A 145 7.25 -11.11 -6.47
CA TYR A 145 7.51 -12.33 -5.70
C TYR A 145 7.43 -12.06 -4.18
N LEU A 146 8.10 -11.04 -3.67
CA LEU A 146 8.04 -10.70 -2.23
C LEU A 146 6.62 -10.44 -1.75
N LEU A 147 5.81 -9.75 -2.54
CA LEU A 147 4.44 -9.40 -2.17
C LEU A 147 3.49 -10.60 -2.18
N ARG A 148 3.75 -11.62 -2.99
CA ARG A 148 2.84 -12.77 -3.20
C ARG A 148 3.24 -14.01 -2.41
N ASP A 149 4.52 -14.35 -2.36
CA ASP A 149 4.99 -15.66 -1.93
C ASP A 149 5.59 -15.71 -0.51
N GLY A 150 5.95 -14.57 0.05
CA GLY A 150 6.59 -14.50 1.35
C GLY A 150 5.73 -13.88 2.45
N ALA A 151 5.20 -14.69 3.39
CA ALA A 151 4.33 -14.14 4.45
C ALA A 151 4.95 -12.94 5.19
N THR A 152 6.14 -13.09 5.73
CA THR A 152 6.85 -12.03 6.46
C THR A 152 7.31 -10.91 5.51
N ALA A 153 7.90 -11.27 4.37
CA ALA A 153 8.38 -10.30 3.40
C ALA A 153 7.24 -9.49 2.78
N SER A 154 6.11 -10.14 2.46
CA SER A 154 4.92 -9.48 1.95
C SER A 154 4.34 -8.48 2.94
N TYR A 155 4.22 -8.88 4.22
CA TYR A 155 3.76 -8.00 5.28
C TYR A 155 4.68 -6.77 5.43
N GLN A 156 5.99 -7.00 5.54
CA GLN A 156 6.98 -5.93 5.72
C GLN A 156 6.99 -4.98 4.51
N THR A 157 7.05 -5.52 3.30
CA THR A 157 7.04 -4.73 2.07
C THR A 157 5.76 -3.89 1.96
N SER A 158 4.61 -4.46 2.33
CA SER A 158 3.33 -3.74 2.32
C SER A 158 3.28 -2.60 3.34
N LEU A 159 3.83 -2.80 4.55
CA LEU A 159 3.96 -1.71 5.54
C LEU A 159 4.83 -0.57 5.02
N ILE A 160 5.92 -0.89 4.34
CA ILE A 160 6.83 0.07 3.74
C ILE A 160 6.10 0.93 2.71
N ILE A 161 5.41 0.29 1.77
CA ILE A 161 4.70 0.98 0.70
C ILE A 161 3.56 1.82 1.30
N ALA A 162 2.78 1.27 2.24
CA ALA A 162 1.71 2.00 2.90
C ALA A 162 2.23 3.28 3.59
N ASN A 163 3.36 3.18 4.29
CA ASN A 163 4.00 4.34 4.91
C ASN A 163 4.47 5.38 3.87
N ALA A 164 5.06 4.93 2.76
CA ALA A 164 5.49 5.83 1.69
C ALA A 164 4.30 6.53 1.03
N VAL A 165 3.22 5.80 0.73
CA VAL A 165 1.99 6.37 0.17
C VAL A 165 1.38 7.42 1.10
N THR A 166 1.23 7.11 2.39
CA THR A 166 0.65 8.04 3.36
C THR A 166 1.52 9.28 3.56
N ARG A 167 2.86 9.11 3.63
CA ARG A 167 3.79 10.25 3.73
C ARG A 167 3.67 11.19 2.55
N GLN A 168 3.72 10.66 1.34
CA GLN A 168 3.64 11.46 0.13
C GLN A 168 2.27 12.13 -0.02
N THR A 169 1.20 11.36 0.19
CA THR A 169 -0.15 11.86 -0.05
C THR A 169 -0.56 12.87 1.02
N LEU A 170 -0.21 12.64 2.28
CA LEU A 170 -0.72 13.41 3.41
C LEU A 170 0.30 14.42 3.98
N ASN A 171 1.54 14.41 3.48
CA ASN A 171 2.64 15.22 4.01
C ASN A 171 2.83 15.00 5.54
N ARG A 172 2.44 13.84 6.06
CA ARG A 172 2.54 13.44 7.46
C ARG A 172 3.74 12.51 7.65
N GLY A 173 4.58 12.79 8.64
CA GLY A 173 5.72 11.92 9.00
C GLY A 173 5.27 10.60 9.64
N ILE A 174 6.17 9.71 9.77
CA ILE A 174 6.36 8.35 10.32
C ILE A 174 5.25 7.72 11.23
N SER A 175 4.13 8.38 11.53
CA SER A 175 3.16 7.92 12.53
C SER A 175 2.48 6.58 12.17
N PHE A 176 2.26 6.29 10.88
CA PHE A 176 1.67 5.01 10.47
C PHE A 176 2.55 3.81 10.84
N ALA A 177 3.85 3.90 10.54
CA ALA A 177 4.79 2.84 10.87
C ALA A 177 4.96 2.66 12.39
N ALA A 178 5.02 3.77 13.15
CA ALA A 178 5.16 3.71 14.60
C ALA A 178 3.96 3.05 15.28
N ASN A 179 2.75 3.38 14.88
CA ASN A 179 1.54 2.86 15.52
C ASN A 179 1.18 1.43 15.07
N THR A 180 1.48 1.08 13.81
CA THR A 180 1.25 -0.27 13.30
C THR A 180 2.37 -1.23 13.72
N LEU A 181 3.61 -0.72 13.86
CA LEU A 181 4.78 -1.47 14.31
C LEU A 181 4.88 -1.59 15.83
N SER A 182 4.25 -0.70 16.60
CA SER A 182 4.23 -0.76 18.07
C SER A 182 3.33 -1.87 18.62
N LYS A 183 2.44 -2.43 17.82
CA LYS A 183 1.81 -3.70 18.17
C LYS A 183 2.83 -4.79 17.97
N PRO A 184 3.25 -5.50 19.06
CA PRO A 184 4.25 -6.53 18.92
C PRO A 184 3.76 -7.57 17.92
N LEU A 185 4.41 -7.61 16.76
CA LEU A 185 4.32 -8.76 15.88
C LEU A 185 5.04 -9.87 16.65
N VAL A 186 4.28 -10.61 17.45
CA VAL A 186 4.78 -11.86 18.00
C VAL A 186 4.94 -12.78 16.81
N VAL A 187 6.08 -12.63 16.15
CA VAL A 187 6.57 -13.65 15.23
C VAL A 187 6.83 -14.83 16.14
N SER A 188 5.89 -15.77 16.13
CA SER A 188 6.12 -17.08 16.72
C SER A 188 7.41 -17.59 16.10
N THR A 189 8.45 -17.58 16.89
CA THR A 189 9.76 -18.13 16.56
C THR A 189 9.60 -19.60 16.23
N LEU A 190 9.51 -19.92 14.95
CA LEU A 190 10.03 -21.20 14.52
C LEU A 190 11.54 -21.06 14.57
N ALA A 191 12.12 -21.71 15.61
CA ALA A 191 13.55 -21.87 15.88
C ALA A 191 14.38 -20.57 16.05
N GLY A 192 14.43 -20.09 17.28
CA GLY A 192 15.72 -19.77 17.93
C GLY A 192 16.52 -18.58 17.42
N THR A 193 15.94 -17.42 17.07
CA THR A 193 16.75 -16.20 17.03
C THR A 193 15.92 -14.95 17.36
N THR A 194 16.35 -14.23 18.37
CA THR A 194 15.90 -12.93 18.88
C THR A 194 16.10 -11.77 17.89
N ALA A 195 16.26 -12.04 16.60
CA ALA A 195 16.55 -11.04 15.57
C ALA A 195 15.32 -10.28 15.04
N ALA A 196 14.09 -10.77 15.21
CA ALA A 196 12.91 -10.21 14.59
C ALA A 196 12.50 -8.83 15.16
N GLY A 197 12.76 -8.58 16.44
CA GLY A 197 12.47 -7.27 17.05
C GLY A 197 13.43 -6.15 16.61
N LEU A 198 14.66 -6.52 16.25
CA LEU A 198 15.68 -5.57 15.77
C LEU A 198 15.48 -5.18 14.30
N THR A 199 14.89 -6.05 13.47
CA THR A 199 14.68 -5.81 12.05
C THR A 199 13.60 -4.79 11.77
N LEU A 200 12.51 -4.75 12.54
CA LEU A 200 11.41 -3.79 12.34
C LEU A 200 11.83 -2.35 12.64
N GLY A 201 12.60 -2.13 13.71
CA GLY A 201 13.15 -0.81 14.04
C GLY A 201 14.17 -0.34 12.99
N ARG A 202 14.99 -1.23 12.47
CA ARG A 202 15.95 -0.93 11.40
C ARG A 202 15.25 -0.66 10.07
N LEU A 203 14.21 -1.43 9.73
CA LEU A 203 13.39 -1.15 8.55
C LEU A 203 12.73 0.22 8.64
N ALA A 204 12.15 0.59 9.78
CA ALA A 204 11.57 1.91 9.97
C ALA A 204 12.60 3.03 9.74
N SER A 205 13.86 2.86 10.15
CA SER A 205 14.92 3.84 9.93
C SER A 205 15.38 3.92 8.47
N VAL A 206 15.44 2.78 7.77
CA VAL A 206 15.78 2.73 6.33
C VAL A 206 14.71 3.44 5.52
N PHE A 207 13.44 3.29 5.90
CA PHE A 207 12.31 3.93 5.18
C PHE A 207 12.04 5.37 5.61
N ALA A 208 12.53 5.79 6.76
CA ALA A 208 12.63 7.21 7.07
C ALA A 208 13.68 7.92 6.21
N GLY A 209 14.61 7.15 5.63
CA GLY A 209 15.73 7.61 4.81
C GLY A 209 15.48 7.58 3.29
N PRO A 210 16.54 7.36 2.51
CA PRO A 210 16.54 7.45 1.03
C PRO A 210 15.52 6.56 0.34
N VAL A 211 15.23 5.37 0.89
CA VAL A 211 14.24 4.43 0.33
C VAL A 211 12.84 5.03 0.35
N GLY A 212 12.45 5.65 1.48
CA GLY A 212 11.17 6.36 1.58
C GLY A 212 11.08 7.53 0.60
N TRP A 213 12.17 8.25 0.40
CA TRP A 213 12.26 9.33 -0.58
C TRP A 213 12.19 8.83 -2.02
N ALA A 214 12.83 7.71 -2.34
CA ALA A 214 12.79 7.12 -3.67
C ALA A 214 11.39 6.60 -4.03
N LEU A 215 10.69 5.99 -3.07
CA LEU A 215 9.28 5.61 -3.22
C LEU A 215 8.39 6.84 -3.41
N THR A 216 8.62 7.88 -2.61
CA THR A 216 7.92 9.16 -2.73
C THR A 216 8.12 9.76 -4.12
N ALA A 217 9.35 9.81 -4.62
CA ALA A 217 9.66 10.31 -5.95
C ALA A 217 9.08 9.43 -7.08
N GLY A 218 8.97 8.11 -6.87
CA GLY A 218 8.29 7.20 -7.79
C GLY A 218 6.78 7.48 -7.90
N LEU A 219 6.17 7.93 -6.80
CA LEU A 219 4.76 8.30 -6.75
C LEU A 219 4.48 9.69 -7.33
N THR A 220 5.45 10.63 -7.33
CA THR A 220 5.28 11.99 -7.91
C THR A 220 5.07 11.98 -9.42
N VAL A 221 5.57 10.95 -10.11
CA VAL A 221 5.30 10.75 -11.55
C VAL A 221 3.79 10.60 -11.85
N LEU A 222 2.99 10.27 -10.84
CA LEU A 222 1.53 10.14 -10.93
C LEU A 222 0.79 11.47 -11.03
N ASP A 223 1.44 12.60 -10.75
CA ASP A 223 0.86 13.93 -10.92
C ASP A 223 0.48 14.26 -12.37
N ILE A 224 1.00 13.51 -13.34
CA ILE A 224 0.76 13.70 -14.77
C ILE A 224 -0.58 13.08 -15.22
N ALA A 225 -1.20 12.22 -14.39
CA ALA A 225 -2.32 11.37 -14.83
C ALA A 225 -3.72 12.01 -14.75
N GLY A 226 -3.83 13.27 -14.36
CA GLY A 226 -5.12 13.99 -14.19
C GLY A 226 -5.67 13.94 -12.75
N PRO A 227 -6.63 14.83 -12.42
CA PRO A 227 -7.05 15.08 -11.02
C PRO A 227 -7.58 13.84 -10.28
N ALA A 228 -8.39 13.02 -10.93
CA ALA A 228 -8.97 11.83 -10.31
C ALA A 228 -7.91 10.78 -9.95
N TYR A 229 -6.88 10.60 -10.77
CA TYR A 229 -5.86 9.59 -10.54
C TYR A 229 -4.86 9.98 -9.44
N ARG A 230 -4.76 11.27 -9.09
CA ARG A 230 -3.99 11.73 -7.92
C ARG A 230 -4.53 11.17 -6.61
N VAL A 231 -5.80 10.80 -6.57
CA VAL A 231 -6.47 10.18 -5.43
C VAL A 231 -6.57 8.66 -5.64
N THR A 232 -7.06 8.24 -6.80
CA THR A 232 -7.34 6.83 -7.08
C THR A 232 -6.09 5.94 -6.98
N VAL A 233 -4.96 6.37 -7.56
CA VAL A 233 -3.74 5.55 -7.55
C VAL A 233 -3.17 5.37 -6.13
N PRO A 234 -2.99 6.43 -5.31
CA PRO A 234 -2.61 6.26 -3.92
C PRO A 234 -3.61 5.43 -3.09
N ALA A 235 -4.92 5.63 -3.31
CA ALA A 235 -5.95 4.87 -2.61
C ALA A 235 -5.87 3.37 -2.94
N VAL A 236 -5.76 3.00 -4.22
CA VAL A 236 -5.61 1.60 -4.65
C VAL A 236 -4.30 1.00 -4.12
N ALA A 237 -3.20 1.74 -4.18
CA ALA A 237 -1.92 1.28 -3.62
C ALA A 237 -2.04 1.03 -2.11
N TYR A 238 -2.67 1.93 -1.37
CA TYR A 238 -2.88 1.79 0.05
C TYR A 238 -3.80 0.61 0.38
N ILE A 239 -4.89 0.42 -0.35
CA ILE A 239 -5.82 -0.71 -0.20
C ILE A 239 -5.11 -2.03 -0.46
N GLY A 240 -4.29 -2.13 -1.51
CA GLY A 240 -3.50 -3.33 -1.79
C GLY A 240 -2.53 -3.67 -0.65
N CYS A 241 -1.90 -2.65 -0.04
CA CYS A 241 -1.06 -2.84 1.15
C CYS A 241 -1.89 -3.34 2.34
N LEU A 242 -3.06 -2.73 2.62
CA LEU A 242 -3.95 -3.17 3.70
C LEU A 242 -4.42 -4.60 3.49
N ARG A 243 -4.78 -4.99 2.26
CA ARG A 243 -5.18 -6.36 1.93
C ARG A 243 -4.09 -7.36 2.31
N ASN A 244 -2.85 -7.12 1.89
CA ASN A 244 -1.71 -7.97 2.24
C ASN A 244 -1.47 -8.02 3.75
N ILE A 245 -1.51 -6.86 4.43
CA ILE A 245 -1.36 -6.78 5.88
C ILE A 245 -2.43 -7.66 6.57
N LYS A 246 -3.71 -7.55 6.18
CA LYS A 246 -4.81 -8.32 6.78
C LYS A 246 -4.75 -9.80 6.44
N LYS A 247 -4.30 -10.15 5.25
CA LYS A 247 -4.09 -11.56 4.83
C LYS A 247 -3.12 -12.30 5.76
N TYR A 248 -2.08 -11.62 6.24
CA TYR A 248 -1.08 -12.22 7.12
C TYR A 248 -1.37 -12.05 8.60
N GLN A 249 -2.17 -11.07 9.01
CA GLN A 249 -2.67 -10.94 10.37
C GLN A 249 -3.75 -11.99 10.72
N GLY A 250 -4.50 -12.48 9.74
CA GLY A 250 -5.59 -13.46 9.93
C GLY A 250 -5.18 -14.94 9.89
N LYS A 251 -3.89 -15.24 9.70
CA LYS A 251 -3.36 -16.62 9.67
C LYS A 251 -2.78 -17.07 11.02
N ARG A 252 -3.19 -16.44 12.11
CA ARG A 252 -2.86 -16.82 13.49
C ARG A 252 -4.00 -17.55 14.17
#